data_4ff37819ec8df710cb9945113f5d1ca2
#
_entry.id   4ff37819ec8df710cb9945113f5d1ca2
#
_cell.length_a   1.000
_cell.length_b   1.000
_cell.length_c   1.000
_cell.angle_alpha   90.00
_cell.angle_beta   90.00
_cell.angle_gamma   90.00
#
_symmetry.space_group_name_H-M   'P 1'
#
loop_
_entity.id
_entity.type
_entity.pdbx_description
1 polymer ?
#
loop_
_entity_poly.entity_id
_entity_poly.type
_entity_poly.pdbx_seq_one_letter_code
_entity_poly.pdbx_strand_id
1 'polypeptide(L)'
;MSSKQIQKAGDNSVNVQGDKVTIVTGLTYQEVRQVALDVFQQNFYQLAGVAADTARDRAEQITDKFLKELESRNPEGLAAATDPDFLYSLFTAQREHARAGDDELGDILVDLLVDRTKEQSRTLIRIVLNESLRVVSQLTSDQIAVLSLIFTLRYTKSYGIHNTKSFSKYLKTRIAPYIQGLPETYAALQHLDFTGCCSISIGSVPLENLVAGRYPGLFSKGIPQEELADMQIEEPIVNKLLLPCVRDRAKLQIKSINEDALRNQATELGVSDDTVKKLVKLDKSHRLKGDNLWKEIDAMEPQLADLRKKWQSLRLGHVSLTSVGIAIGHANVRRVTGESSPLSIWIN
;
A
#
# COMPACT_ATOMS: atom_id res chain seq x y z
N MET A 1 0.88 19.24 56.74
CA MET A 1 2.02 18.35 57.12
C MET A 1 2.89 18.23 55.89
N SER A 2 4.09 18.85 55.93
CA SER A 2 5.05 18.81 54.82
C SER A 2 5.80 17.47 54.86
N SER A 3 5.59 16.60 53.87
CA SER A 3 6.34 15.36 53.74
C SER A 3 7.76 15.67 53.30
N LYS A 4 8.75 15.45 54.17
CA LYS A 4 10.16 15.47 53.78
C LYS A 4 10.45 14.23 52.93
N GLN A 5 10.69 14.42 51.63
CA GLN A 5 11.27 13.37 50.80
C GLN A 5 12.79 13.37 50.99
N ILE A 6 13.34 12.23 51.35
CA ILE A 6 14.78 11.99 51.48
C ILE A 6 15.19 11.06 50.35
N GLN A 7 16.04 11.52 49.45
CA GLN A 7 16.67 10.72 48.42
C GLN A 7 18.11 10.39 48.77
N LYS A 8 18.52 9.12 48.61
CA LYS A 8 19.92 8.68 48.65
C LYS A 8 20.41 8.41 47.25
N ALA A 9 21.43 9.07 46.83
CA ALA A 9 22.06 8.92 45.52
C ALA A 9 23.37 8.13 45.63
N GLY A 10 23.64 7.22 44.69
CA GLY A 10 24.95 6.59 44.51
C GLY A 10 25.81 7.34 43.49
N ASP A 11 27.07 6.93 43.33
CA ASP A 11 27.97 7.51 42.32
C ASP A 11 27.36 7.39 40.91
N ASN A 12 27.37 8.49 40.14
CA ASN A 12 26.73 8.67 38.81
C ASN A 12 25.20 8.77 38.78
N SER A 13 24.53 9.12 39.87
CA SER A 13 23.09 9.36 39.84
C SER A 13 22.74 10.84 39.73
N VAL A 14 21.73 11.18 38.90
CA VAL A 14 21.15 12.49 38.77
C VAL A 14 19.95 12.61 39.70
N ASN A 15 20.04 13.50 40.73
CA ASN A 15 18.93 13.78 41.63
C ASN A 15 18.05 14.90 41.09
N VAL A 16 16.79 14.61 40.82
CA VAL A 16 15.80 15.61 40.39
C VAL A 16 14.63 15.60 41.39
N GLN A 17 14.33 16.78 41.97
CA GLN A 17 13.17 16.97 42.85
C GLN A 17 12.20 17.96 42.22
N GLY A 18 10.92 17.56 42.14
CA GLY A 18 9.83 18.42 41.69
C GLY A 18 8.50 17.72 41.81
N ASP A 19 7.42 18.48 41.87
CA ASP A 19 6.04 17.96 41.95
C ASP A 19 5.62 17.19 40.70
N LYS A 20 6.30 17.38 39.61
CA LYS A 20 6.15 16.62 38.35
C LYS A 20 7.51 16.60 37.64
N VAL A 21 8.19 15.48 37.68
CA VAL A 21 9.48 15.27 37.00
C VAL A 21 9.27 14.36 35.82
N THR A 22 9.50 14.84 34.60
CA THR A 22 9.56 14.03 33.39
C THR A 22 11.03 13.87 33.03
N ILE A 23 11.56 12.64 33.21
CA ILE A 23 12.92 12.30 32.78
C ILE A 23 12.79 11.78 31.34
N VAL A 24 13.30 12.54 30.38
CA VAL A 24 13.42 12.08 28.98
C VAL A 24 14.77 11.39 28.85
N THR A 25 14.75 10.07 28.81
CA THR A 25 15.94 9.26 28.51
C THR A 25 15.95 9.01 26.99
N GLY A 26 16.84 9.71 26.27
CA GLY A 26 17.00 9.62 24.84
C GLY A 26 17.25 10.98 24.20
N LEU A 27 17.49 10.98 22.87
CA LEU A 27 17.66 12.21 22.10
C LEU A 27 16.32 12.95 21.97
N THR A 28 16.35 14.26 22.20
CA THR A 28 15.20 15.14 21.96
C THR A 28 15.02 15.40 20.47
N TYR A 29 13.84 15.86 20.08
CA TYR A 29 13.56 16.32 18.72
C TYR A 29 14.61 17.30 18.19
N GLN A 30 15.01 18.28 19.00
CA GLN A 30 16.00 19.29 18.59
C GLN A 30 17.40 18.70 18.42
N GLU A 31 17.81 17.78 19.26
CA GLU A 31 19.10 17.09 19.13
C GLU A 31 19.15 16.23 17.88
N VAL A 32 18.09 15.48 17.58
CA VAL A 32 18.00 14.70 16.33
C VAL A 32 18.01 15.60 15.11
N ARG A 33 17.28 16.73 15.15
CA ARG A 33 17.30 17.72 14.07
C ARG A 33 18.69 18.28 13.83
N GLN A 34 19.39 18.66 14.90
CA GLN A 34 20.74 19.21 14.80
C GLN A 34 21.73 18.20 14.21
N VAL A 35 21.72 16.95 14.72
CA VAL A 35 22.58 15.87 14.20
C VAL A 35 22.30 15.63 12.71
N ALA A 36 21.03 15.60 12.28
CA ALA A 36 20.66 15.40 10.89
C ALA A 36 21.19 16.49 9.96
N LEU A 37 21.09 17.76 10.40
CA LEU A 37 21.59 18.90 9.62
C LEU A 37 23.12 18.97 9.60
N ASP A 38 23.79 18.65 10.70
CA ASP A 38 25.25 18.61 10.77
C ASP A 38 25.81 17.52 9.83
N VAL A 39 25.20 16.33 9.82
CA VAL A 39 25.58 15.25 8.89
C VAL A 39 25.39 15.68 7.44
N PHE A 40 24.27 16.35 7.12
CA PHE A 40 24.05 16.87 5.77
C PHE A 40 25.10 17.92 5.39
N GLN A 41 25.33 18.92 6.21
CA GLN A 41 26.31 19.98 5.95
C GLN A 41 27.72 19.45 5.76
N GLN A 42 28.16 18.49 6.56
CA GLN A 42 29.49 17.88 6.45
C GLN A 42 29.68 17.07 5.17
N ASN A 43 28.62 16.50 4.60
CA ASN A 43 28.69 15.62 3.46
C ASN A 43 28.21 16.23 2.12
N PHE A 44 27.59 17.44 2.16
CA PHE A 44 27.05 18.13 0.98
C PHE A 44 27.82 19.41 0.63
N TYR A 45 29.13 19.37 0.64
CA TYR A 45 30.05 20.50 0.59
C TYR A 45 30.54 20.94 -0.82
N GLN A 46 30.08 20.29 -1.88
CA GLN A 46 30.60 20.54 -3.25
C GLN A 46 29.81 21.62 -4.01
N LEU A 47 28.76 22.17 -3.45
CA LEU A 47 27.98 23.24 -4.04
C LEU A 47 28.40 24.60 -3.49
N ALA A 48 28.30 25.65 -4.31
CA ALA A 48 28.63 27.02 -3.92
C ALA A 48 27.47 27.98 -4.27
N GLY A 49 27.39 29.10 -3.52
CA GLY A 49 26.43 30.18 -3.75
C GLY A 49 24.99 29.74 -3.65
N VAL A 50 24.10 30.22 -4.53
CA VAL A 50 22.67 30.00 -4.50
C VAL A 50 22.29 28.50 -4.52
N ALA A 51 23.08 27.66 -5.19
CA ALA A 51 22.83 26.24 -5.24
C ALA A 51 23.01 25.56 -3.87
N ALA A 52 24.00 26.01 -3.09
CA ALA A 52 24.24 25.52 -1.73
C ALA A 52 23.10 25.93 -0.78
N ASP A 53 22.65 27.18 -0.88
CA ASP A 53 21.53 27.69 -0.05
C ASP A 53 20.24 26.94 -0.39
N THR A 54 19.91 26.78 -1.66
CA THR A 54 18.73 26.00 -2.10
C THR A 54 18.79 24.55 -1.60
N ALA A 55 19.94 23.90 -1.67
CA ALA A 55 20.09 22.53 -1.20
C ALA A 55 19.92 22.42 0.32
N ARG A 56 20.44 23.39 1.06
CA ARG A 56 20.27 23.46 2.53
C ARG A 56 18.80 23.63 2.90
N ASP A 57 18.13 24.60 2.31
CA ASP A 57 16.70 24.87 2.59
C ASP A 57 15.84 23.62 2.34
N ARG A 58 16.07 22.90 1.25
CA ARG A 58 15.37 21.66 0.94
C ARG A 58 15.70 20.53 1.93
N ALA A 59 16.95 20.43 2.36
CA ALA A 59 17.34 19.44 3.38
C ALA A 59 16.71 19.74 4.74
N GLU A 60 16.59 21.02 5.11
CA GLU A 60 15.86 21.44 6.31
C GLU A 60 14.39 21.11 6.20
N GLN A 61 13.75 21.44 5.09
CA GLN A 61 12.33 21.15 4.83
C GLN A 61 12.00 19.66 4.99
N ILE A 62 12.78 18.77 4.34
CA ILE A 62 12.51 17.32 4.45
C ILE A 62 12.79 16.81 5.87
N THR A 63 13.80 17.35 6.55
CA THR A 63 14.12 16.99 7.94
C THR A 63 12.98 17.36 8.88
N ASP A 64 12.48 18.58 8.79
CA ASP A 64 11.37 19.05 9.63
C ASP A 64 10.08 18.28 9.34
N LYS A 65 9.83 17.98 8.06
CA LYS A 65 8.69 17.15 7.65
C LYS A 65 8.80 15.71 8.19
N PHE A 66 9.97 15.11 8.09
CA PHE A 66 10.24 13.79 8.64
C PHE A 66 10.01 13.74 10.15
N LEU A 67 10.57 14.69 10.90
CA LEU A 67 10.45 14.74 12.35
C LEU A 67 9.00 14.94 12.80
N LYS A 68 8.22 15.76 12.09
CA LYS A 68 6.79 15.95 12.34
C LYS A 68 5.98 14.65 12.12
N GLU A 69 6.24 13.96 11.02
CA GLU A 69 5.59 12.68 10.74
C GLU A 69 6.04 11.59 11.72
N LEU A 70 7.30 11.60 12.12
CA LEU A 70 7.84 10.66 13.11
C LEU A 70 7.15 10.84 14.48
N GLU A 71 7.02 12.07 14.94
CA GLU A 71 6.34 12.38 16.20
C GLU A 71 4.88 11.88 16.21
N SER A 72 4.20 12.03 15.08
CA SER A 72 2.81 11.58 14.92
C SER A 72 2.65 10.06 14.84
N ARG A 73 3.56 9.37 14.15
CA ARG A 73 3.38 7.95 13.74
C ARG A 73 4.25 6.95 14.49
N ASN A 74 5.39 7.37 14.99
CA ASN A 74 6.34 6.56 15.74
C ASN A 74 7.24 7.43 16.64
N PRO A 75 6.72 8.02 17.72
CA PRO A 75 7.50 8.91 18.61
C PRO A 75 8.77 8.24 19.16
N GLU A 76 8.72 6.94 19.42
CA GLU A 76 9.86 6.17 19.91
C GLU A 76 10.99 6.03 18.86
N GLY A 77 10.68 6.30 17.61
CA GLY A 77 11.61 6.24 16.48
C GLY A 77 12.74 7.28 16.55
N LEU A 78 12.65 8.30 17.41
CA LEU A 78 13.74 9.23 17.67
C LEU A 78 15.03 8.53 18.15
N ALA A 79 14.90 7.41 18.86
CA ALA A 79 16.03 6.59 19.28
C ALA A 79 16.85 6.03 18.10
N ALA A 80 16.26 5.90 16.92
CA ALA A 80 16.96 5.47 15.70
C ALA A 80 18.10 6.42 15.30
N ALA A 81 18.08 7.70 15.74
CA ALA A 81 19.15 8.67 15.46
C ALA A 81 20.50 8.30 16.09
N THR A 82 20.56 7.29 16.94
CA THR A 82 21.83 6.73 17.45
C THR A 82 22.38 5.61 16.56
N ASP A 83 21.60 5.10 15.58
CA ASP A 83 22.01 4.07 14.63
C ASP A 83 22.69 4.71 13.41
N PRO A 84 23.98 4.41 13.13
CA PRO A 84 24.70 4.93 11.97
C PRO A 84 24.02 4.61 10.63
N ASP A 85 23.41 3.42 10.50
CA ASP A 85 22.70 3.03 9.29
C ASP A 85 21.41 3.84 9.07
N PHE A 86 20.74 4.24 10.17
CA PHE A 86 19.62 5.16 10.09
C PHE A 86 20.05 6.58 9.67
N LEU A 87 21.13 7.09 10.26
CA LEU A 87 21.67 8.41 9.88
C LEU A 87 22.09 8.45 8.42
N TYR A 88 22.66 7.36 7.89
CA TYR A 88 22.96 7.24 6.47
C TYR A 88 21.68 7.23 5.60
N SER A 89 20.63 6.59 6.06
CA SER A 89 19.33 6.57 5.36
C SER A 89 18.67 7.95 5.35
N LEU A 90 18.73 8.67 6.47
CA LEU A 90 18.25 10.04 6.60
C LEU A 90 19.04 10.99 5.69
N PHE A 91 20.37 10.90 5.71
CA PHE A 91 21.23 11.66 4.79
C PHE A 91 20.93 11.36 3.33
N THR A 92 20.66 10.11 2.98
CA THR A 92 20.25 9.73 1.62
C THR A 92 18.98 10.44 1.21
N ALA A 93 17.95 10.45 2.04
CA ALA A 93 16.70 11.16 1.75
C ALA A 93 16.88 12.68 1.63
N GLN A 94 17.67 13.29 2.54
CA GLN A 94 18.04 14.71 2.47
C GLN A 94 18.74 15.05 1.16
N ARG A 95 19.75 14.25 0.77
CA ARG A 95 20.51 14.44 -0.47
C ARG A 95 19.63 14.34 -1.70
N GLU A 96 18.78 13.31 -1.79
CA GLU A 96 17.94 13.12 -2.97
C GLU A 96 16.86 14.21 -3.09
N HIS A 97 16.25 14.62 -1.98
CA HIS A 97 15.30 15.73 -1.99
C HIS A 97 15.97 17.07 -2.28
N ALA A 98 17.15 17.32 -1.73
CA ALA A 98 17.94 18.55 -2.00
C ALA A 98 18.25 18.69 -3.49
N ARG A 99 18.55 17.60 -4.18
CA ARG A 99 18.80 17.56 -5.63
C ARG A 99 17.55 17.76 -6.45
N ALA A 100 16.47 17.03 -6.15
CA ALA A 100 15.25 17.02 -6.95
C ALA A 100 14.37 18.23 -6.70
N GLY A 101 14.16 18.63 -5.45
CA GLY A 101 13.22 19.69 -5.05
C GLY A 101 11.76 19.37 -5.36
N ASP A 102 11.44 18.09 -5.47
CA ASP A 102 10.10 17.59 -5.77
C ASP A 102 9.37 17.23 -4.46
N ASP A 103 8.24 17.87 -4.21
CA ASP A 103 7.47 17.69 -2.97
C ASP A 103 6.84 16.30 -2.87
N GLU A 104 6.39 15.70 -3.99
CA GLU A 104 5.82 14.35 -4.00
C GLU A 104 6.88 13.30 -3.67
N LEU A 105 8.08 13.46 -4.26
CA LEU A 105 9.23 12.62 -3.89
C LEU A 105 9.59 12.80 -2.42
N GLY A 106 9.59 14.04 -1.91
CA GLY A 106 9.83 14.36 -0.50
C GLY A 106 8.86 13.64 0.43
N ASP A 107 7.57 13.62 0.09
CA ASP A 107 6.54 12.90 0.84
C ASP A 107 6.82 11.40 0.92
N ILE A 108 7.17 10.78 -0.21
CA ILE A 108 7.47 9.34 -0.27
C ILE A 108 8.74 9.01 0.51
N LEU A 109 9.78 9.83 0.40
CA LEU A 109 11.02 9.67 1.15
C LEU A 109 10.77 9.73 2.66
N VAL A 110 9.98 10.70 3.12
CA VAL A 110 9.56 10.83 4.54
C VAL A 110 8.80 9.59 4.99
N ASP A 111 7.86 9.10 4.19
CA ASP A 111 7.07 7.93 4.52
C ASP A 111 7.92 6.67 4.69
N LEU A 112 8.86 6.44 3.77
CA LEU A 112 9.83 5.34 3.82
C LEU A 112 10.77 5.46 5.04
N LEU A 113 11.23 6.68 5.38
CA LEU A 113 12.07 6.93 6.57
C LEU A 113 11.32 6.63 7.87
N VAL A 114 10.06 7.07 8.00
CA VAL A 114 9.26 6.78 9.19
C VAL A 114 9.06 5.27 9.35
N ASP A 115 8.77 4.55 8.27
CA ASP A 115 8.68 3.08 8.36
C ASP A 115 10.03 2.44 8.69
N ARG A 116 11.16 3.01 8.20
CA ARG A 116 12.51 2.54 8.54
C ARG A 116 12.83 2.67 10.03
N THR A 117 12.30 3.67 10.74
CA THR A 117 12.52 3.82 12.19
C THR A 117 11.89 2.71 13.03
N LYS A 118 10.94 1.95 12.49
CA LYS A 118 10.30 0.82 13.17
C LYS A 118 11.17 -0.44 13.16
N GLU A 119 12.19 -0.50 12.29
CA GLU A 119 13.04 -1.67 12.07
C GLU A 119 14.37 -1.51 12.81
N GLN A 120 14.42 -2.03 14.03
CA GLN A 120 15.62 -1.95 14.89
C GLN A 120 16.71 -2.97 14.52
N SER A 121 16.34 -4.15 14.03
CA SER A 121 17.28 -5.21 13.62
C SER A 121 17.46 -5.24 12.10
N ARG A 122 18.47 -5.97 11.61
CA ARG A 122 18.74 -6.13 10.17
C ARG A 122 17.76 -7.13 9.54
N THR A 123 16.49 -6.76 9.45
CA THR A 123 15.43 -7.51 8.77
C THR A 123 15.45 -7.29 7.26
N LEU A 124 14.74 -8.15 6.51
CA LEU A 124 14.54 -7.94 5.07
C LEU A 124 13.83 -6.59 4.82
N ILE A 125 12.83 -6.24 5.63
CA ILE A 125 12.11 -4.96 5.53
C ILE A 125 13.08 -3.78 5.67
N ARG A 126 14.00 -3.82 6.64
CA ARG A 126 15.02 -2.78 6.83
C ARG A 126 15.88 -2.61 5.58
N ILE A 127 16.35 -3.70 4.98
CA ILE A 127 17.17 -3.66 3.77
C ILE A 127 16.36 -3.08 2.60
N VAL A 128 15.11 -3.53 2.43
CA VAL A 128 14.23 -3.06 1.36
C VAL A 128 13.93 -1.56 1.52
N LEU A 129 13.67 -1.07 2.73
CA LEU A 129 13.42 0.35 2.97
C LEU A 129 14.65 1.20 2.65
N ASN A 130 15.85 0.77 3.07
CA ASN A 130 17.09 1.45 2.72
C ASN A 130 17.32 1.48 1.20
N GLU A 131 17.00 0.41 0.49
CA GLU A 131 17.10 0.35 -0.97
C GLU A 131 16.05 1.24 -1.64
N SER A 132 14.83 1.24 -1.13
CA SER A 132 13.73 2.06 -1.65
C SER A 132 14.04 3.56 -1.59
N LEU A 133 14.70 4.03 -0.53
CA LEU A 133 15.15 5.42 -0.39
C LEU A 133 16.15 5.83 -1.48
N ARG A 134 16.99 4.88 -1.96
CA ARG A 134 17.95 5.15 -3.04
C ARG A 134 17.33 5.08 -4.41
N VAL A 135 16.37 4.16 -4.59
CA VAL A 135 15.77 3.89 -5.90
C VAL A 135 14.67 4.89 -6.25
N VAL A 136 13.88 5.33 -5.27
CA VAL A 136 12.71 6.20 -5.54
C VAL A 136 13.09 7.52 -6.23
N SER A 137 14.25 8.07 -5.94
CA SER A 137 14.76 9.30 -6.59
C SER A 137 15.18 9.11 -8.05
N GLN A 138 15.26 7.88 -8.53
CA GLN A 138 15.55 7.54 -9.92
C GLN A 138 14.26 7.36 -10.75
N LEU A 139 13.10 7.41 -10.09
CA LEU A 139 11.80 7.18 -10.72
C LEU A 139 11.10 8.50 -11.02
N THR A 140 10.37 8.51 -12.13
CA THR A 140 9.46 9.60 -12.49
C THR A 140 8.11 9.41 -11.79
N SER A 141 7.30 10.48 -11.67
CA SER A 141 5.97 10.42 -11.05
C SER A 141 5.04 9.42 -11.73
N ASP A 142 5.14 9.28 -13.06
CA ASP A 142 4.35 8.31 -13.83
C ASP A 142 4.77 6.86 -13.55
N GLN A 143 6.05 6.60 -13.30
CA GLN A 143 6.53 5.28 -12.86
C GLN A 143 6.05 4.95 -11.44
N ILE A 144 6.05 5.91 -10.54
CA ILE A 144 5.50 5.76 -9.19
C ILE A 144 3.99 5.49 -9.25
N ALA A 145 3.26 6.13 -10.18
CA ALA A 145 1.84 5.84 -10.41
C ALA A 145 1.62 4.38 -10.86
N VAL A 146 2.50 3.83 -11.72
CA VAL A 146 2.46 2.39 -12.08
C VAL A 146 2.63 1.51 -10.86
N LEU A 147 3.64 1.75 -10.01
CA LEU A 147 3.88 0.95 -8.81
C LEU A 147 2.67 0.98 -7.88
N SER A 148 2.08 2.16 -7.67
CA SER A 148 0.90 2.36 -6.82
C SER A 148 -0.33 1.65 -7.35
N LEU A 149 -0.59 1.75 -8.66
CA LEU A 149 -1.71 1.08 -9.31
C LEU A 149 -1.58 -0.44 -9.24
N ILE A 150 -0.41 -0.98 -9.59
CA ILE A 150 -0.16 -2.43 -9.54
C ILE A 150 -0.22 -2.94 -8.10
N PHE A 151 0.35 -2.20 -7.13
CA PHE A 151 0.24 -2.53 -5.71
C PHE A 151 -1.24 -2.61 -5.28
N THR A 152 -2.03 -1.59 -5.59
CA THR A 152 -3.46 -1.55 -5.24
C THR A 152 -4.25 -2.69 -5.91
N LEU A 153 -4.03 -2.94 -7.19
CA LEU A 153 -4.78 -3.94 -7.94
C LEU A 153 -4.35 -5.39 -7.64
N ARG A 154 -3.07 -5.66 -7.40
CA ARG A 154 -2.56 -7.03 -7.28
C ARG A 154 -2.27 -7.46 -5.84
N TYR A 155 -1.87 -6.54 -4.97
CA TYR A 155 -1.36 -6.87 -3.63
C TYR A 155 -2.31 -6.48 -2.50
N THR A 156 -3.36 -5.68 -2.79
CA THR A 156 -4.35 -5.31 -1.77
C THR A 156 -5.74 -5.83 -2.11
N LYS A 157 -6.60 -5.98 -1.09
CA LYS A 157 -8.01 -6.30 -1.25
C LYS A 157 -8.82 -5.46 -0.25
N SER A 158 -9.86 -4.77 -0.74
CA SER A 158 -10.78 -4.05 0.13
C SER A 158 -11.93 -4.95 0.56
N TYR A 159 -12.06 -5.17 1.86
CA TYR A 159 -13.16 -5.96 2.43
C TYR A 159 -14.44 -5.15 2.67
N GLY A 160 -14.39 -3.82 2.57
CA GLY A 160 -15.56 -2.93 2.75
C GLY A 160 -16.47 -2.80 1.51
N ILE A 161 -16.24 -3.63 0.48
CA ILE A 161 -17.00 -3.57 -0.78
C ILE A 161 -18.14 -4.59 -0.75
N HIS A 162 -19.35 -4.11 -0.46
CA HIS A 162 -20.56 -4.95 -0.30
C HIS A 162 -21.63 -4.68 -1.36
N ASN A 163 -21.52 -3.61 -2.13
CA ASN A 163 -22.48 -3.21 -3.16
C ASN A 163 -21.82 -2.34 -4.23
N THR A 164 -22.54 -2.03 -5.29
CA THR A 164 -22.06 -1.20 -6.41
C THR A 164 -21.66 0.22 -5.99
N LYS A 165 -22.32 0.81 -4.97
CA LYS A 165 -21.99 2.14 -4.45
C LYS A 165 -20.62 2.14 -3.74
N SER A 166 -20.37 1.16 -2.86
CA SER A 166 -19.07 1.02 -2.20
C SER A 166 -17.96 0.64 -3.19
N PHE A 167 -18.28 -0.13 -4.23
CA PHE A 167 -17.35 -0.44 -5.30
C PHE A 167 -17.02 0.79 -6.16
N SER A 168 -18.02 1.59 -6.56
CA SER A 168 -17.78 2.87 -7.27
C SER A 168 -16.91 3.82 -6.44
N LYS A 169 -17.14 3.90 -5.12
CA LYS A 169 -16.27 4.68 -4.22
C LYS A 169 -14.82 4.15 -4.26
N TYR A 170 -14.64 2.82 -4.17
CA TYR A 170 -13.32 2.20 -4.26
C TYR A 170 -12.61 2.53 -5.57
N LEU A 171 -13.30 2.42 -6.71
CA LEU A 171 -12.70 2.77 -8.01
C LEU A 171 -12.26 4.24 -8.03
N LYS A 172 -13.10 5.16 -7.57
CA LYS A 172 -12.83 6.61 -7.55
C LYS A 172 -11.69 7.01 -6.62
N THR A 173 -11.62 6.39 -5.45
CA THR A 173 -10.66 6.83 -4.42
C THR A 173 -9.36 6.03 -4.38
N ARG A 174 -9.34 4.83 -4.97
CA ARG A 174 -8.20 3.89 -4.87
C ARG A 174 -7.56 3.55 -6.21
N ILE A 175 -8.30 3.65 -7.30
CA ILE A 175 -7.80 3.27 -8.63
C ILE A 175 -7.64 4.51 -9.53
N ALA A 176 -8.69 5.32 -9.64
CA ALA A 176 -8.71 6.48 -10.51
C ALA A 176 -7.57 7.49 -10.27
N PRO A 177 -7.10 7.76 -9.03
CA PRO A 177 -6.05 8.74 -8.80
C PRO A 177 -4.73 8.45 -9.55
N TYR A 178 -4.47 7.20 -9.91
CA TYR A 178 -3.23 6.82 -10.60
C TYR A 178 -3.35 6.80 -12.13
N ILE A 179 -4.57 6.78 -12.69
CA ILE A 179 -4.79 6.49 -14.12
C ILE A 179 -4.22 7.59 -15.01
N GLN A 180 -4.46 8.86 -14.66
CA GLN A 180 -3.97 9.99 -15.45
C GLN A 180 -2.45 10.14 -15.40
N GLY A 181 -1.85 9.73 -14.28
CA GLY A 181 -0.40 9.76 -14.09
C GLY A 181 0.35 8.57 -14.73
N LEU A 182 -0.32 7.64 -15.41
CA LEU A 182 0.37 6.50 -16.04
C LEU A 182 1.19 6.95 -17.25
N PRO A 183 2.38 6.34 -17.50
CA PRO A 183 3.24 6.68 -18.62
C PRO A 183 2.56 6.44 -19.97
N GLU A 184 3.10 7.08 -21.02
CA GLU A 184 2.62 6.90 -22.39
C GLU A 184 3.39 5.80 -23.14
N THR A 185 4.58 5.44 -22.66
CA THR A 185 5.47 4.50 -23.37
C THR A 185 5.86 3.31 -22.50
N TYR A 186 6.07 2.19 -23.15
CA TYR A 186 6.56 0.96 -22.50
C TYR A 186 8.00 1.09 -21.94
N ALA A 187 8.78 2.05 -22.44
CA ALA A 187 10.13 2.31 -21.93
C ALA A 187 10.15 2.64 -20.42
N ALA A 188 9.10 3.27 -19.91
CA ALA A 188 8.96 3.54 -18.47
C ALA A 188 8.92 2.25 -17.64
N LEU A 189 8.29 1.19 -18.16
CA LEU A 189 8.24 -0.11 -17.48
C LEU A 189 9.57 -0.85 -17.57
N GLN A 190 10.28 -0.73 -18.68
CA GLN A 190 11.64 -1.29 -18.82
C GLN A 190 12.59 -0.62 -17.82
N HIS A 191 12.46 0.67 -17.58
CA HIS A 191 13.24 1.36 -16.55
C HIS A 191 12.86 0.91 -15.14
N LEU A 192 11.58 0.66 -14.83
CA LEU A 192 11.14 0.07 -13.56
C LEU A 192 11.72 -1.33 -13.33
N ASP A 193 11.82 -2.13 -14.38
CA ASP A 193 12.47 -3.45 -14.33
C ASP A 193 13.99 -3.32 -14.09
N PHE A 194 14.63 -2.42 -14.82
CA PHE A 194 16.07 -2.10 -14.66
C PHE A 194 16.42 -1.60 -13.24
N THR A 195 15.57 -0.75 -12.64
CA THR A 195 15.78 -0.22 -11.29
C THR A 195 15.42 -1.23 -10.19
N GLY A 196 15.01 -2.44 -10.56
CA GLY A 196 14.65 -3.48 -9.60
C GLY A 196 13.32 -3.27 -8.87
N CYS A 197 12.47 -2.36 -9.35
CA CYS A 197 11.14 -2.11 -8.75
C CYS A 197 10.09 -3.14 -9.15
N CYS A 198 10.25 -3.75 -10.32
CA CYS A 198 9.34 -4.78 -10.80
C CYS A 198 10.09 -5.85 -11.59
N SER A 199 9.39 -6.88 -11.98
CA SER A 199 9.80 -7.83 -13.01
C SER A 199 8.70 -7.97 -14.06
N ILE A 200 9.09 -8.11 -15.33
CA ILE A 200 8.18 -8.25 -16.46
C ILE A 200 8.17 -9.72 -16.87
N SER A 201 7.06 -10.41 -16.63
CA SER A 201 6.90 -11.84 -16.91
C SER A 201 6.23 -12.11 -18.27
N ILE A 202 6.37 -13.35 -18.77
CA ILE A 202 5.66 -13.80 -19.98
C ILE A 202 4.14 -13.91 -19.72
N GLY A 203 3.75 -14.33 -18.50
CA GLY A 203 2.35 -14.45 -18.11
C GLY A 203 1.68 -13.10 -17.90
N SER A 204 0.42 -12.98 -18.29
CA SER A 204 -0.36 -11.75 -18.14
C SER A 204 -1.60 -11.98 -17.29
N VAL A 205 -1.90 -11.05 -16.40
CA VAL A 205 -3.14 -11.02 -15.62
C VAL A 205 -4.09 -10.02 -16.27
N PRO A 206 -5.27 -10.46 -16.77
CA PRO A 206 -6.26 -9.56 -17.32
C PRO A 206 -6.76 -8.56 -16.28
N LEU A 207 -6.96 -7.31 -16.67
CA LEU A 207 -7.49 -6.26 -15.79
C LEU A 207 -8.86 -6.64 -15.22
N GLU A 208 -9.69 -7.30 -16.03
CA GLU A 208 -11.00 -7.81 -15.61
C GLU A 208 -10.92 -8.67 -14.35
N ASN A 209 -9.92 -9.55 -14.27
CA ASN A 209 -9.73 -10.43 -13.12
C ASN A 209 -9.34 -9.66 -11.85
N LEU A 210 -8.60 -8.57 -12.00
CA LEU A 210 -8.15 -7.75 -10.87
C LEU A 210 -9.25 -6.81 -10.37
N VAL A 211 -10.08 -6.29 -11.25
CA VAL A 211 -11.15 -5.34 -10.92
C VAL A 211 -12.43 -6.06 -10.53
N ALA A 212 -12.94 -6.94 -11.40
CA ALA A 212 -14.23 -7.61 -11.20
C ALA A 212 -14.09 -9.00 -10.57
N GLY A 213 -13.07 -9.75 -10.95
CA GLY A 213 -12.86 -11.11 -10.48
C GLY A 213 -12.64 -11.23 -8.96
N ARG A 214 -12.20 -10.16 -8.30
CA ARG A 214 -12.06 -10.08 -6.83
C ARG A 214 -13.37 -9.86 -6.09
N TYR A 215 -14.41 -9.38 -6.79
CA TYR A 215 -15.73 -9.07 -6.26
C TYR A 215 -16.84 -9.73 -7.08
N PRO A 216 -16.77 -11.06 -7.29
CA PRO A 216 -17.63 -11.76 -8.24
C PRO A 216 -19.12 -11.60 -7.94
N GLY A 217 -19.49 -11.49 -6.68
CA GLY A 217 -20.89 -11.31 -6.27
C GLY A 217 -21.52 -9.99 -6.74
N LEU A 218 -20.73 -8.94 -6.99
CA LEU A 218 -21.25 -7.68 -7.50
C LEU A 218 -21.65 -7.75 -8.98
N PHE A 219 -21.04 -8.67 -9.71
CA PHE A 219 -21.21 -8.83 -11.16
C PHE A 219 -21.96 -10.11 -11.53
N SER A 220 -22.53 -10.82 -10.54
CA SER A 220 -23.45 -11.92 -10.77
C SER A 220 -24.80 -11.39 -11.25
N LYS A 221 -25.39 -12.00 -12.27
CA LYS A 221 -26.77 -11.79 -12.70
C LYS A 221 -27.77 -12.61 -11.84
N GLY A 222 -27.23 -13.43 -10.95
CA GLY A 222 -27.97 -14.39 -10.15
C GLY A 222 -28.35 -15.66 -10.92
N ILE A 223 -28.42 -16.77 -10.20
CA ILE A 223 -28.82 -18.08 -10.69
C ILE A 223 -30.33 -18.21 -10.50
N PRO A 224 -31.11 -18.49 -11.55
CA PRO A 224 -32.53 -18.81 -11.40
C PRO A 224 -32.75 -20.03 -10.52
N GLN A 225 -33.84 -20.05 -9.75
CA GLN A 225 -34.14 -21.15 -8.85
C GLN A 225 -34.36 -22.47 -9.59
N GLU A 226 -34.91 -22.41 -10.81
CA GLU A 226 -35.15 -23.56 -11.66
C GLU A 226 -33.85 -24.31 -12.02
N GLU A 227 -32.75 -23.55 -12.28
CA GLU A 227 -31.45 -24.17 -12.61
C GLU A 227 -30.78 -24.80 -11.37
N LEU A 228 -31.16 -24.42 -10.15
CA LEU A 228 -30.68 -25.04 -8.92
C LEU A 228 -31.44 -26.30 -8.57
N ALA A 229 -32.72 -26.39 -8.96
CA ALA A 229 -33.55 -27.61 -8.72
C ALA A 229 -32.93 -28.86 -9.34
N ASP A 230 -32.27 -28.73 -10.50
CA ASP A 230 -31.59 -29.84 -11.17
C ASP A 230 -30.37 -30.38 -10.40
N MET A 231 -29.86 -29.60 -9.42
CA MET A 231 -28.71 -30.02 -8.62
C MET A 231 -29.05 -30.89 -7.42
N GLN A 232 -30.33 -31.07 -7.12
CA GLN A 232 -30.82 -31.87 -5.99
C GLN A 232 -30.19 -31.49 -4.63
N ILE A 233 -29.92 -30.20 -4.42
CA ILE A 233 -29.39 -29.66 -3.14
C ILE A 233 -30.61 -29.39 -2.24
N GLU A 234 -30.60 -29.93 -1.03
CA GLU A 234 -31.67 -29.68 -0.04
C GLU A 234 -31.77 -28.18 0.31
N GLU A 235 -32.99 -27.68 0.46
CA GLU A 235 -33.28 -26.28 0.71
C GLU A 235 -32.51 -25.67 1.92
N PRO A 236 -32.34 -26.39 3.06
CA PRO A 236 -31.53 -25.89 4.17
C PRO A 236 -30.05 -25.66 3.80
N ILE A 237 -29.50 -26.46 2.87
CA ILE A 237 -28.13 -26.35 2.37
C ILE A 237 -28.02 -25.17 1.38
N VAL A 238 -29.01 -25.03 0.48
CA VAL A 238 -29.10 -23.90 -0.43
C VAL A 238 -29.03 -22.58 0.35
N ASN A 239 -29.81 -22.42 1.41
CA ASN A 239 -29.84 -21.22 2.25
C ASN A 239 -28.53 -20.95 3.03
N LYS A 240 -27.70 -21.96 3.23
CA LYS A 240 -26.37 -21.80 3.85
C LYS A 240 -25.30 -21.38 2.83
N LEU A 241 -25.33 -21.92 1.62
CA LEU A 241 -24.33 -21.66 0.57
C LEU A 241 -24.65 -20.46 -0.32
N LEU A 242 -25.92 -20.12 -0.47
CA LEU A 242 -26.40 -19.08 -1.35
C LEU A 242 -27.11 -17.96 -0.57
N LEU A 243 -27.25 -16.81 -1.23
CA LEU A 243 -28.02 -15.65 -0.73
C LEU A 243 -28.74 -15.00 -1.91
N PRO A 244 -29.76 -14.16 -1.67
CA PRO A 244 -30.40 -13.38 -2.72
C PRO A 244 -29.36 -12.55 -3.48
N CYS A 245 -29.42 -12.60 -4.82
CA CYS A 245 -28.48 -11.88 -5.65
C CYS A 245 -28.57 -10.36 -5.41
N VAL A 246 -27.41 -9.71 -5.32
CA VAL A 246 -27.33 -8.26 -5.08
C VAL A 246 -28.01 -7.46 -6.20
N ARG A 247 -28.01 -7.99 -7.43
CA ARG A 247 -28.54 -7.32 -8.62
C ARG A 247 -30.01 -7.66 -8.92
N ASP A 248 -30.43 -8.87 -8.58
CA ASP A 248 -31.79 -9.37 -8.82
C ASP A 248 -32.20 -10.29 -7.66
N ARG A 249 -32.95 -9.76 -6.72
CA ARG A 249 -33.34 -10.49 -5.50
C ARG A 249 -34.23 -11.70 -5.72
N ALA A 250 -34.81 -11.87 -6.92
CA ALA A 250 -35.56 -13.05 -7.30
C ALA A 250 -34.66 -14.26 -7.61
N LYS A 251 -33.36 -14.03 -7.75
CA LYS A 251 -32.33 -15.03 -8.03
C LYS A 251 -31.37 -15.21 -6.87
N LEU A 252 -30.55 -16.24 -6.92
CA LEU A 252 -29.57 -16.58 -5.90
C LEU A 252 -28.15 -16.39 -6.41
N GLN A 253 -27.20 -16.11 -5.52
CA GLN A 253 -25.78 -16.07 -5.80
C GLN A 253 -24.98 -16.73 -4.67
N ILE A 254 -23.76 -17.19 -4.96
CA ILE A 254 -22.85 -17.78 -3.98
C ILE A 254 -22.53 -16.75 -2.88
N LYS A 255 -22.67 -17.17 -1.62
CA LYS A 255 -22.40 -16.38 -0.43
C LYS A 255 -20.92 -16.25 -0.13
N SER A 256 -20.15 -17.29 -0.39
CA SER A 256 -18.72 -17.35 -0.04
C SER A 256 -17.89 -16.38 -0.87
N ILE A 257 -16.84 -15.82 -0.25
CA ILE A 257 -15.97 -14.80 -0.85
C ILE A 257 -15.03 -15.34 -1.94
N ASN A 258 -14.77 -16.65 -1.94
CA ASN A 258 -13.96 -17.35 -2.94
C ASN A 258 -14.35 -18.83 -3.02
N GLU A 259 -13.77 -19.55 -3.99
CA GLU A 259 -14.06 -20.94 -4.25
C GLU A 259 -13.58 -21.87 -3.11
N ASP A 260 -12.45 -21.58 -2.47
CA ASP A 260 -11.90 -22.39 -1.37
C ASP A 260 -12.81 -22.30 -0.13
N ALA A 261 -13.27 -21.09 0.21
CA ALA A 261 -14.23 -20.89 1.30
C ALA A 261 -15.57 -21.62 1.02
N LEU A 262 -16.02 -21.62 -0.25
CA LEU A 262 -17.21 -22.38 -0.65
C LEU A 262 -17.00 -23.88 -0.49
N ARG A 263 -15.85 -24.41 -0.91
CA ARG A 263 -15.51 -25.84 -0.78
C ARG A 263 -15.47 -26.28 0.68
N ASN A 264 -14.80 -25.52 1.53
CA ASN A 264 -14.71 -25.80 2.96
C ASN A 264 -16.10 -25.83 3.59
N GLN A 265 -16.92 -24.80 3.35
CA GLN A 265 -18.28 -24.74 3.88
C GLN A 265 -19.17 -25.88 3.33
N ALA A 266 -19.05 -26.21 2.05
CA ALA A 266 -19.79 -27.30 1.43
C ALA A 266 -19.42 -28.67 2.03
N THR A 267 -18.12 -28.89 2.30
CA THR A 267 -17.62 -30.10 2.94
C THR A 267 -18.20 -30.26 4.34
N GLU A 268 -18.26 -29.18 5.15
CA GLU A 268 -18.87 -29.18 6.48
C GLU A 268 -20.38 -29.51 6.43
N LEU A 269 -21.04 -29.20 5.32
CA LEU A 269 -22.46 -29.46 5.08
C LEU A 269 -22.73 -30.82 4.41
N GLY A 270 -21.70 -31.63 4.15
CA GLY A 270 -21.84 -32.93 3.48
C GLY A 270 -22.15 -32.86 1.98
N VAL A 271 -21.92 -31.67 1.35
CA VAL A 271 -22.14 -31.48 -0.09
C VAL A 271 -20.95 -32.05 -0.88
N SER A 272 -21.23 -32.82 -1.90
CA SER A 272 -20.18 -33.45 -2.74
C SER A 272 -19.36 -32.39 -3.50
N ASP A 273 -18.07 -32.68 -3.72
CA ASP A 273 -17.20 -31.80 -4.51
C ASP A 273 -17.70 -31.63 -5.96
N ASP A 274 -18.35 -32.66 -6.52
CA ASP A 274 -18.97 -32.58 -7.86
C ASP A 274 -20.13 -31.56 -7.89
N THR A 275 -20.98 -31.57 -6.87
CA THR A 275 -22.05 -30.58 -6.73
C THR A 275 -21.47 -29.15 -6.60
N VAL A 276 -20.41 -28.98 -5.81
CA VAL A 276 -19.72 -27.68 -5.68
C VAL A 276 -19.14 -27.22 -7.02
N LYS A 277 -18.51 -28.12 -7.79
CA LYS A 277 -17.99 -27.79 -9.14
C LYS A 277 -19.12 -27.35 -10.08
N LYS A 278 -20.26 -28.03 -10.05
CA LYS A 278 -21.44 -27.68 -10.86
C LYS A 278 -21.97 -26.30 -10.47
N LEU A 279 -22.09 -26.02 -9.16
CA LEU A 279 -22.54 -24.73 -8.64
C LEU A 279 -21.60 -23.58 -9.03
N VAL A 280 -20.29 -23.79 -8.91
CA VAL A 280 -19.28 -22.81 -9.33
C VAL A 280 -19.33 -22.55 -10.84
N LYS A 281 -19.49 -23.60 -11.64
CA LYS A 281 -19.64 -23.48 -13.08
C LYS A 281 -20.88 -22.69 -13.46
N LEU A 282 -22.00 -22.96 -12.79
CA LEU A 282 -23.27 -22.27 -13.00
C LEU A 282 -23.17 -20.80 -12.60
N ASP A 283 -22.61 -20.47 -11.43
CA ASP A 283 -22.38 -19.10 -11.01
C ASP A 283 -21.49 -18.33 -12.02
N LYS A 284 -20.39 -18.98 -12.48
CA LYS A 284 -19.51 -18.39 -13.49
C LYS A 284 -20.21 -18.12 -14.83
N SER A 285 -21.22 -18.91 -15.21
CA SER A 285 -22.01 -18.70 -16.44
C SER A 285 -22.95 -17.50 -16.33
N HIS A 286 -23.42 -17.19 -15.12
CA HIS A 286 -24.31 -16.06 -14.83
C HIS A 286 -23.59 -14.76 -14.44
N ARG A 287 -22.25 -14.69 -14.57
CA ARG A 287 -21.52 -13.44 -14.34
C ARG A 287 -21.52 -12.55 -15.57
N LEU A 288 -21.55 -11.26 -15.33
CA LEU A 288 -21.23 -10.28 -16.38
C LEU A 288 -19.80 -10.46 -16.86
N LYS A 289 -19.60 -10.39 -18.17
CA LYS A 289 -18.28 -10.54 -18.82
C LYS A 289 -18.17 -9.60 -20.02
N GLY A 290 -16.93 -9.36 -20.45
CA GLY A 290 -16.64 -8.59 -21.66
C GLY A 290 -17.31 -7.21 -21.66
N ASP A 291 -17.87 -6.80 -22.79
CA ASP A 291 -18.42 -5.46 -22.97
C ASP A 291 -19.55 -5.11 -22.00
N ASN A 292 -20.38 -6.06 -21.62
CA ASN A 292 -21.46 -5.84 -20.65
C ASN A 292 -20.94 -5.53 -19.25
N LEU A 293 -19.84 -6.17 -18.84
CA LEU A 293 -19.17 -5.88 -17.58
C LEU A 293 -18.51 -4.50 -17.62
N TRP A 294 -17.76 -4.22 -18.68
CA TRP A 294 -17.05 -2.97 -18.81
C TRP A 294 -17.98 -1.77 -18.95
N LYS A 295 -19.12 -1.91 -19.63
CA LYS A 295 -20.14 -0.87 -19.70
C LYS A 295 -20.61 -0.44 -18.30
N GLU A 296 -20.76 -1.37 -17.38
CA GLU A 296 -21.16 -1.05 -16.01
C GLU A 296 -20.02 -0.45 -15.19
N ILE A 297 -18.81 -0.97 -15.33
CA ILE A 297 -17.63 -0.43 -14.65
C ILE A 297 -17.35 1.00 -15.13
N ASP A 298 -17.37 1.24 -16.43
CA ASP A 298 -17.14 2.55 -17.02
C ASP A 298 -18.23 3.57 -16.61
N ALA A 299 -19.48 3.11 -16.38
CA ALA A 299 -20.55 3.95 -15.85
C ALA A 299 -20.31 4.33 -14.36
N MET A 300 -19.61 3.48 -13.58
CA MET A 300 -19.26 3.78 -12.18
C MET A 300 -18.04 4.70 -12.07
N GLU A 301 -17.06 4.53 -12.96
CA GLU A 301 -15.84 5.33 -13.06
C GLU A 301 -15.31 5.36 -14.51
N PRO A 302 -15.58 6.47 -15.25
CA PRO A 302 -15.25 6.56 -16.68
C PRO A 302 -13.77 6.42 -17.01
N GLN A 303 -12.87 6.79 -16.10
CA GLN A 303 -11.42 6.68 -16.31
C GLN A 303 -10.95 5.22 -16.48
N LEU A 304 -11.76 4.22 -16.08
CA LEU A 304 -11.43 2.81 -16.26
C LEU A 304 -11.34 2.41 -17.75
N ALA A 305 -12.02 3.13 -18.63
CA ALA A 305 -11.89 2.95 -20.08
C ALA A 305 -10.46 3.27 -20.56
N ASP A 306 -9.85 4.34 -20.02
CA ASP A 306 -8.46 4.70 -20.34
C ASP A 306 -7.47 3.74 -19.66
N LEU A 307 -7.72 3.34 -18.43
CA LEU A 307 -6.91 2.29 -17.79
C LEU A 307 -6.89 1.02 -18.62
N ARG A 308 -8.03 0.58 -19.16
CA ARG A 308 -8.13 -0.62 -20.00
C ARG A 308 -7.25 -0.51 -21.26
N LYS A 309 -7.24 0.65 -21.92
CA LYS A 309 -6.35 0.91 -23.06
C LYS A 309 -4.88 0.86 -22.65
N LYS A 310 -4.51 1.59 -21.59
CA LYS A 310 -3.14 1.63 -21.05
C LYS A 310 -2.70 0.26 -20.51
N TRP A 311 -3.60 -0.55 -19.96
CA TRP A 311 -3.30 -1.90 -19.50
C TRP A 311 -2.76 -2.80 -20.62
N GLN A 312 -3.33 -2.64 -21.82
CA GLN A 312 -2.91 -3.40 -23.00
C GLN A 312 -1.64 -2.79 -23.63
N SER A 313 -1.65 -1.48 -23.92
CA SER A 313 -0.54 -0.81 -24.63
C SER A 313 0.77 -0.84 -23.83
N LEU A 314 0.72 -0.66 -22.51
CA LEU A 314 1.86 -0.72 -21.61
C LEU A 314 2.17 -2.13 -21.10
N ARG A 315 1.33 -3.14 -21.42
CA ARG A 315 1.49 -4.51 -20.92
C ARG A 315 1.51 -4.60 -19.38
N LEU A 316 0.72 -3.79 -18.70
CA LEU A 316 0.69 -3.74 -17.23
C LEU A 316 0.32 -5.09 -16.57
N GLY A 317 -0.42 -5.93 -17.28
CA GLY A 317 -0.75 -7.28 -16.83
C GLY A 317 0.45 -8.21 -16.64
N HIS A 318 1.60 -7.89 -17.25
CA HIS A 318 2.85 -8.66 -17.12
C HIS A 318 3.72 -8.23 -15.95
N VAL A 319 3.40 -7.09 -15.31
CA VAL A 319 4.22 -6.48 -14.25
C VAL A 319 3.93 -7.14 -12.90
N SER A 320 4.99 -7.61 -12.24
CA SER A 320 4.97 -8.04 -10.83
C SER A 320 5.94 -7.18 -10.04
N LEU A 321 5.52 -6.67 -8.87
CA LEU A 321 6.39 -5.84 -8.05
C LEU A 321 7.40 -6.67 -7.28
N THR A 322 8.61 -6.15 -7.14
CA THR A 322 9.60 -6.62 -6.16
C THR A 322 9.27 -6.05 -4.78
N SER A 323 10.01 -6.46 -3.76
CA SER A 323 9.86 -5.86 -2.42
C SER A 323 10.12 -4.36 -2.41
N VAL A 324 11.07 -3.85 -3.21
CA VAL A 324 11.34 -2.41 -3.38
C VAL A 324 10.16 -1.71 -4.04
N GLY A 325 9.64 -2.28 -5.13
CA GLY A 325 8.46 -1.73 -5.80
C GLY A 325 7.21 -1.74 -4.93
N ILE A 326 7.03 -2.77 -4.09
CA ILE A 326 5.97 -2.84 -3.09
C ILE A 326 6.13 -1.71 -2.07
N ALA A 327 7.32 -1.50 -1.51
CA ALA A 327 7.56 -0.46 -0.51
C ALA A 327 7.28 0.94 -1.07
N ILE A 328 7.77 1.25 -2.28
CA ILE A 328 7.53 2.54 -2.92
C ILE A 328 6.04 2.72 -3.28
N GLY A 329 5.41 1.71 -3.89
CA GLY A 329 3.99 1.74 -4.22
C GLY A 329 3.10 1.88 -2.99
N HIS A 330 3.42 1.18 -1.89
CA HIS A 330 2.74 1.29 -0.61
C HIS A 330 2.87 2.70 -0.01
N ALA A 331 4.08 3.29 0.00
CA ALA A 331 4.31 4.64 0.51
C ALA A 331 3.49 5.67 -0.27
N ASN A 332 3.48 5.60 -1.61
CA ASN A 332 2.69 6.51 -2.42
C ASN A 332 1.18 6.28 -2.28
N VAL A 333 0.72 5.03 -2.12
CA VAL A 333 -0.70 4.74 -1.84
C VAL A 333 -1.12 5.37 -0.52
N ARG A 334 -0.31 5.27 0.53
CA ARG A 334 -0.57 5.93 1.82
C ARG A 334 -0.66 7.44 1.67
N ARG A 335 0.26 8.05 0.94
CA ARG A 335 0.26 9.50 0.66
C ARG A 335 -1.05 9.94 -0.01
N VAL A 336 -1.49 9.21 -1.04
CA VAL A 336 -2.68 9.58 -1.83
C VAL A 336 -3.99 9.29 -1.11
N THR A 337 -4.05 8.21 -0.34
CA THR A 337 -5.32 7.72 0.22
C THR A 337 -5.45 7.93 1.73
N GLY A 338 -4.37 8.25 2.43
CA GLY A 338 -4.31 8.33 3.89
C GLY A 338 -4.43 6.98 4.61
N GLU A 339 -4.61 5.87 3.89
CA GLU A 339 -4.77 4.55 4.48
C GLU A 339 -3.46 3.77 4.48
N SER A 340 -3.20 3.09 5.58
CA SER A 340 -1.97 2.34 5.80
C SER A 340 -2.23 0.99 6.44
N SER A 341 -1.50 0.00 5.96
CA SER A 341 -1.34 -1.30 6.62
C SER A 341 0.16 -1.54 6.84
N PRO A 342 0.57 -2.35 7.82
CA PRO A 342 1.98 -2.64 8.03
C PRO A 342 2.62 -3.28 6.79
N LEU A 343 3.81 -2.79 6.41
CA LEU A 343 4.55 -3.29 5.24
C LEU A 343 4.92 -4.78 5.36
N SER A 344 5.03 -5.29 6.59
CA SER A 344 5.27 -6.70 6.92
C SER A 344 4.21 -7.68 6.39
N ILE A 345 3.05 -7.18 5.96
CA ILE A 345 2.03 -8.03 5.30
C ILE A 345 2.56 -8.56 3.95
N TRP A 346 3.42 -7.81 3.29
CA TRP A 346 3.90 -8.13 1.94
C TRP A 346 5.39 -8.48 1.89
N ILE A 347 6.16 -8.08 2.90
CA ILE A 347 7.62 -8.28 2.97
C ILE A 347 7.94 -8.94 4.30
N ASN A 348 8.29 -10.23 4.25
CA ASN A 348 8.61 -11.06 5.41
C ASN A 348 10.06 -11.56 5.32
#